data_15389dbb35f05dd46d8f81371e7384f0
#
_entry.id   15389dbb35f05dd46d8f81371e7384f0
#
_cell.length_a   1.000
_cell.length_b   1.000
_cell.length_c   1.000
_cell.angle_alpha   90.00
_cell.angle_beta   90.00
_cell.angle_gamma   90.00
#
_symmetry.space_group_name_H-M   'P 1'
#
loop_
_entity.id
_entity.type
_entity.pdbx_description
1 polymer ?
#
loop_
_entity_poly.entity_id
_entity_poly.type
_entity_poly.pdbx_seq_one_letter_code
_entity_poly.pdbx_strand_id
1 'polypeptide(L)'
;MTLKHALIVAAALAATFTVLPAQADETGLASMHDWVRIGRKVCYTEHTHYASSNGHRSKRAALRAAINDWQEFTAFEYGTSWAYFKRANARRKSCSRQASGWSCSIQARPCKRR
;
A
#
# COMPACT_ATOMS: atom_id res chain seq x y z
N MET A 1 -62.11 25.34 -23.54
CA MET A 1 -61.62 24.24 -22.66
C MET A 1 -60.15 24.02 -22.97
N THR A 2 -59.26 24.53 -22.17
CA THR A 2 -57.79 24.42 -22.36
C THR A 2 -57.26 23.32 -21.46
N LEU A 3 -56.84 22.22 -22.08
CA LEU A 3 -56.26 21.08 -21.39
C LEU A 3 -54.77 21.40 -21.07
N LYS A 4 -54.46 21.64 -19.81
CA LYS A 4 -53.05 21.83 -19.34
C LYS A 4 -52.43 20.47 -19.17
N HIS A 5 -51.48 20.13 -20.03
CA HIS A 5 -50.62 18.97 -19.90
C HIS A 5 -49.52 19.28 -18.86
N ALA A 6 -49.57 18.65 -17.71
CA ALA A 6 -48.51 18.67 -16.72
C ALA A 6 -47.49 17.62 -17.14
N LEU A 7 -46.29 18.07 -17.56
CA LEU A 7 -45.14 17.23 -17.78
C LEU A 7 -44.49 16.89 -16.41
N ILE A 8 -44.62 15.66 -15.97
CA ILE A 8 -43.90 15.13 -14.80
C ILE A 8 -42.53 14.70 -15.29
N VAL A 9 -41.52 15.49 -14.98
CA VAL A 9 -40.10 15.10 -15.17
C VAL A 9 -39.69 14.22 -13.99
N ALA A 10 -39.59 12.93 -14.22
CA ALA A 10 -39.03 11.99 -13.28
C ALA A 10 -37.50 12.08 -13.35
N ALA A 11 -36.88 12.72 -12.36
CA ALA A 11 -35.45 12.73 -12.20
C ALA A 11 -35.00 11.38 -11.62
N ALA A 12 -34.42 10.52 -12.44
CA ALA A 12 -33.78 9.29 -11.99
C ALA A 12 -32.41 9.63 -11.35
N LEU A 13 -32.33 9.57 -10.02
CA LEU A 13 -31.05 9.62 -9.31
C LEU A 13 -30.31 8.29 -9.54
N ALA A 14 -29.33 8.30 -10.43
CA ALA A 14 -28.39 7.20 -10.57
C ALA A 14 -27.42 7.26 -9.37
N ALA A 15 -27.63 6.42 -8.35
CA ALA A 15 -26.66 6.22 -7.28
C ALA A 15 -25.47 5.44 -7.84
N THR A 16 -24.36 6.11 -8.07
CA THR A 16 -23.09 5.46 -8.43
C THR A 16 -22.48 4.87 -7.16
N PHE A 17 -22.60 3.57 -6.99
CA PHE A 17 -21.88 2.84 -5.95
C PHE A 17 -20.41 2.75 -6.37
N THR A 18 -19.55 3.53 -5.73
CA THR A 18 -18.11 3.34 -5.81
C THR A 18 -17.74 2.12 -5.00
N VAL A 19 -17.48 1.00 -5.65
CA VAL A 19 -16.93 -0.19 -5.00
C VAL A 19 -15.45 0.08 -4.75
N LEU A 20 -15.09 0.36 -3.49
CA LEU A 20 -13.69 0.40 -3.08
C LEU A 20 -13.15 -1.03 -3.07
N PRO A 21 -11.94 -1.29 -3.63
CA PRO A 21 -11.34 -2.60 -3.53
C PRO A 21 -11.08 -2.93 -2.06
N ALA A 22 -11.69 -4.00 -1.58
CA ALA A 22 -11.41 -4.53 -0.26
C ALA A 22 -10.01 -5.15 -0.27
N GLN A 23 -9.10 -4.64 0.58
CA GLN A 23 -7.80 -5.26 0.78
C GLN A 23 -7.93 -6.36 1.84
N ALA A 24 -7.45 -7.55 1.52
CA ALA A 24 -7.43 -8.65 2.46
C ALA A 24 -6.39 -8.41 3.56
N ASP A 25 -6.70 -8.81 4.80
CA ASP A 25 -5.73 -8.78 5.91
C ASP A 25 -4.55 -9.73 5.65
N GLU A 26 -4.82 -10.83 5.01
CA GLU A 26 -3.83 -11.83 4.59
C GLU A 26 -4.26 -12.51 3.28
N THR A 27 -3.32 -12.73 2.38
CA THR A 27 -3.54 -13.45 1.12
C THR A 27 -3.03 -14.89 1.22
N GLY A 28 -3.44 -15.76 0.29
CA GLY A 28 -2.92 -17.12 0.21
C GLY A 28 -1.42 -17.20 -0.05
N LEU A 29 -0.81 -16.17 -0.64
CA LEU A 29 0.63 -16.11 -0.88
C LEU A 29 1.43 -16.01 0.42
N ALA A 30 0.87 -15.42 1.47
CA ALA A 30 1.54 -15.32 2.77
C ALA A 30 1.88 -16.69 3.36
N SER A 31 1.03 -17.70 3.15
CA SER A 31 1.25 -19.05 3.65
C SER A 31 2.26 -19.89 2.85
N MET A 32 2.71 -19.38 1.71
CA MET A 32 3.67 -20.06 0.83
C MET A 32 5.12 -19.84 1.21
N HIS A 33 5.40 -18.95 2.15
CA HIS A 33 6.74 -18.59 2.60
C HIS A 33 7.01 -19.08 4.02
N ASP A 34 8.25 -19.51 4.26
CA ASP A 34 8.71 -19.81 5.60
C ASP A 34 8.85 -18.54 6.43
N TRP A 35 8.48 -18.63 7.67
CA TRP A 35 8.57 -17.54 8.62
C TRP A 35 9.15 -17.96 9.95
N VAL A 36 9.71 -17.02 10.68
CA VAL A 36 10.32 -17.18 11.99
C VAL A 36 9.73 -16.17 12.96
N ARG A 37 9.61 -16.58 14.22
CA ARG A 37 9.20 -15.68 15.29
C ARG A 37 10.35 -14.79 15.72
N ILE A 38 10.12 -13.47 15.74
CA ILE A 38 11.05 -12.48 16.28
C ILE A 38 10.27 -11.64 17.31
N GLY A 39 10.44 -11.95 18.60
CA GLY A 39 9.67 -11.31 19.66
C GLY A 39 8.17 -11.57 19.52
N ARG A 40 7.38 -10.48 19.41
CA ARG A 40 5.91 -10.53 19.27
C ARG A 40 5.43 -10.51 17.82
N LYS A 41 6.33 -10.72 16.88
CA LYS A 41 6.00 -10.73 15.46
C LYS A 41 6.53 -11.99 14.79
N VAL A 42 5.97 -12.32 13.65
CA VAL A 42 6.48 -13.31 12.73
C VAL A 42 6.94 -12.62 11.46
N CYS A 43 8.09 -13.01 10.94
CA CYS A 43 8.74 -12.41 9.78
C CYS A 43 9.14 -13.48 8.78
N TYR A 44 9.08 -13.19 7.50
CA TYR A 44 9.64 -14.10 6.50
C TYR A 44 11.14 -14.31 6.72
N THR A 45 11.62 -15.53 6.48
CA THR A 45 13.03 -15.87 6.71
C THR A 45 13.94 -15.34 5.62
N GLU A 46 13.53 -15.44 4.36
CA GLU A 46 14.39 -15.14 3.20
C GLU A 46 13.76 -14.18 2.19
N HIS A 47 12.50 -13.80 2.39
CA HIS A 47 11.80 -12.94 1.44
C HIS A 47 11.96 -11.47 1.79
N THR A 48 12.60 -10.72 0.90
CA THR A 48 12.84 -9.27 1.06
C THR A 48 12.13 -8.51 -0.05
N HIS A 49 11.36 -7.50 0.33
CA HIS A 49 10.76 -6.55 -0.61
C HIS A 49 11.61 -5.29 -0.73
N TYR A 50 11.66 -4.76 -1.94
CA TYR A 50 12.38 -3.56 -2.33
C TYR A 50 11.40 -2.52 -2.84
N ALA A 51 11.66 -1.25 -2.57
CA ALA A 51 10.94 -0.14 -3.16
C ALA A 51 11.86 1.07 -3.33
N SER A 52 11.49 1.96 -4.23
CA SER A 52 12.26 3.17 -4.51
C SER A 52 11.36 4.34 -4.89
N SER A 53 11.92 5.53 -4.79
CA SER A 53 11.29 6.79 -5.21
C SER A 53 12.29 7.68 -5.93
N ASN A 54 11.79 8.61 -6.75
CA ASN A 54 12.62 9.53 -7.53
C ASN A 54 12.00 10.93 -7.58
N GLY A 55 12.86 11.96 -7.70
CA GLY A 55 12.44 13.29 -8.09
C GLY A 55 11.64 14.05 -7.02
N HIS A 56 11.85 13.78 -5.75
CA HIS A 56 11.17 14.48 -4.65
C HIS A 56 11.94 15.73 -4.19
N ARG A 57 11.22 16.72 -3.69
CA ARG A 57 11.81 17.99 -3.22
C ARG A 57 12.66 17.83 -1.96
N SER A 58 12.41 16.82 -1.15
CA SER A 58 13.13 16.57 0.09
C SER A 58 13.42 15.08 0.30
N LYS A 59 14.47 14.81 1.06
CA LYS A 59 14.79 13.46 1.50
C LYS A 59 13.63 12.80 2.25
N ARG A 60 12.95 13.56 3.12
CA ARG A 60 11.78 13.08 3.86
C ARG A 60 10.65 12.66 2.92
N ALA A 61 10.34 13.48 1.91
CA ALA A 61 9.29 13.17 0.93
C ALA A 61 9.65 11.93 0.10
N ALA A 62 10.89 11.82 -0.36
CA ALA A 62 11.39 10.68 -1.10
C ALA A 62 11.33 9.38 -0.27
N LEU A 63 11.74 9.45 1.00
CA LEU A 63 11.71 8.28 1.88
C LEU A 63 10.27 7.85 2.18
N ARG A 64 9.36 8.79 2.42
CA ARG A 64 7.93 8.48 2.62
C ARG A 64 7.33 7.82 1.40
N ALA A 65 7.63 8.31 0.20
CA ALA A 65 7.15 7.73 -1.05
C ALA A 65 7.65 6.29 -1.23
N ALA A 66 8.93 6.02 -0.97
CA ALA A 66 9.49 4.67 -1.03
C ALA A 66 8.85 3.72 0.00
N ILE A 67 8.59 4.20 1.22
CA ILE A 67 7.93 3.41 2.27
C ILE A 67 6.48 3.09 1.87
N ASN A 68 5.73 4.07 1.34
CA ASN A 68 4.38 3.85 0.87
C ASN A 68 4.32 2.81 -0.25
N ASP A 69 5.22 2.92 -1.23
CA ASP A 69 5.33 1.94 -2.32
C ASP A 69 5.61 0.53 -1.80
N TRP A 70 6.56 0.38 -0.86
CA TRP A 70 6.84 -0.89 -0.21
C TRP A 70 5.60 -1.46 0.52
N GLN A 71 4.86 -0.62 1.23
CA GLN A 71 3.66 -1.02 1.98
C GLN A 71 2.53 -1.42 1.03
N GLU A 72 2.28 -0.67 -0.02
CA GLU A 72 1.26 -0.98 -1.02
C GLU A 72 1.55 -2.30 -1.75
N PHE A 73 2.78 -2.50 -2.18
CA PHE A 73 3.20 -3.73 -2.83
C PHE A 73 3.10 -4.94 -1.87
N THR A 74 3.55 -4.78 -0.63
CA THR A 74 3.48 -5.85 0.37
C THR A 74 2.02 -6.19 0.72
N ALA A 75 1.16 -5.18 0.83
CA ALA A 75 -0.27 -5.39 1.08
C ALA A 75 -0.96 -6.11 -0.08
N PHE A 76 -0.59 -5.76 -1.31
CA PHE A 76 -1.10 -6.42 -2.50
C PHE A 76 -0.71 -7.91 -2.54
N GLU A 77 0.53 -8.21 -2.24
CA GLU A 77 1.07 -9.57 -2.34
C GLU A 77 0.66 -10.45 -1.15
N TYR A 78 0.77 -9.95 0.07
CA TYR A 78 0.59 -10.76 1.30
C TYR A 78 -0.57 -10.35 2.18
N GLY A 79 -1.15 -9.20 1.97
CA GLY A 79 -2.21 -8.64 2.78
C GLY A 79 -1.72 -7.52 3.72
N THR A 80 -2.67 -6.74 4.24
CA THR A 80 -2.38 -5.54 5.05
C THR A 80 -1.68 -5.85 6.35
N SER A 81 -1.91 -7.03 6.95
CA SER A 81 -1.27 -7.42 8.20
C SER A 81 0.26 -7.51 8.11
N TRP A 82 0.81 -7.76 6.91
CA TRP A 82 2.24 -7.85 6.63
C TRP A 82 2.86 -6.52 6.15
N ALA A 83 2.06 -5.53 5.85
CA ALA A 83 2.46 -4.33 5.10
C ALA A 83 2.93 -3.15 5.94
N TYR A 84 3.21 -3.32 7.20
CA TYR A 84 3.68 -2.23 8.05
C TYR A 84 5.22 -2.17 8.08
N PHE A 85 5.80 -1.25 7.35
CA PHE A 85 7.25 -1.09 7.26
C PHE A 85 7.92 -0.94 8.64
N LYS A 86 7.27 -0.28 9.59
CA LYS A 86 7.78 -0.15 10.97
C LYS A 86 7.97 -1.48 11.69
N ARG A 87 7.20 -2.51 11.31
CA ARG A 87 7.30 -3.86 11.88
C ARG A 87 8.28 -4.74 11.12
N ALA A 88 8.61 -4.38 9.89
CA ALA A 88 9.47 -5.15 9.04
C ALA A 88 10.85 -5.40 9.68
N ASN A 89 11.44 -6.53 9.37
CA ASN A 89 12.78 -6.91 9.83
C ASN A 89 13.84 -6.57 8.76
N ALA A 90 15.10 -6.47 9.18
CA ALA A 90 16.24 -6.20 8.30
C ALA A 90 16.02 -4.96 7.39
N ARG A 91 15.47 -3.90 7.94
CA ARG A 91 15.18 -2.66 7.22
C ARG A 91 16.46 -1.94 6.84
N ARG A 92 16.58 -1.60 5.56
CA ARG A 92 17.66 -0.76 5.04
C ARG A 92 17.07 0.40 4.25
N LYS A 93 17.69 1.56 4.35
CA LYS A 93 17.29 2.80 3.68
C LYS A 93 18.53 3.47 3.12
N SER A 94 18.46 3.92 1.88
CA SER A 94 19.51 4.71 1.23
C SER A 94 18.85 5.82 0.44
N CYS A 95 19.32 7.05 0.62
CA CYS A 95 18.81 8.21 -0.11
C CYS A 95 19.98 8.98 -0.73
N SER A 96 19.75 9.55 -1.91
CA SER A 96 20.70 10.41 -2.61
C SER A 96 19.99 11.57 -3.27
N ARG A 97 20.72 12.67 -3.45
CA ARG A 97 20.25 13.84 -4.20
C ARG A 97 20.87 13.83 -5.59
N GLN A 98 20.02 14.00 -6.60
CA GLN A 98 20.40 14.09 -8.00
C GLN A 98 19.85 15.38 -8.61
N ALA A 99 20.15 15.66 -9.89
CA ALA A 99 19.62 16.84 -10.58
C ALA A 99 18.08 16.89 -10.60
N SER A 100 17.42 15.72 -10.67
CA SER A 100 15.95 15.58 -10.65
C SER A 100 15.34 15.71 -9.25
N GLY A 101 16.13 15.77 -8.18
CA GLY A 101 15.69 15.83 -6.80
C GLY A 101 16.17 14.65 -5.94
N TRP A 102 15.50 14.42 -4.82
CA TRP A 102 15.81 13.33 -3.89
C TRP A 102 15.22 12.02 -4.35
N SER A 103 16.02 10.97 -4.24
CA SER A 103 15.65 9.58 -4.49
C SER A 103 15.99 8.74 -3.26
N CYS A 104 15.11 7.82 -2.89
CA CYS A 104 15.36 6.85 -1.83
C CYS A 104 15.11 5.43 -2.32
N SER A 105 15.92 4.50 -1.82
CA SER A 105 15.71 3.06 -1.97
C SER A 105 15.60 2.43 -0.60
N ILE A 106 14.68 1.50 -0.45
CA ILE A 106 14.48 0.76 0.79
C ILE A 106 14.37 -0.74 0.52
N GLN A 107 14.69 -1.52 1.52
CA GLN A 107 14.42 -2.94 1.55
C GLN A 107 14.05 -3.38 2.96
N ALA A 108 13.20 -4.38 3.06
CA ALA A 108 12.84 -5.00 4.34
C ALA A 108 12.14 -6.34 4.13
N ARG A 109 12.21 -7.19 5.15
CA ARG A 109 11.44 -8.43 5.22
C ARG A 109 10.10 -8.15 5.87
N PRO A 110 8.97 -8.52 5.23
CA PRO A 110 7.65 -8.34 5.82
C PRO A 110 7.49 -9.12 7.13
N CYS A 111 6.83 -8.47 8.09
CA CYS A 111 6.46 -9.06 9.37
C CYS A 111 5.02 -8.70 9.71
N LYS A 112 4.32 -9.62 10.39
CA LYS A 112 3.01 -9.33 11.00
C LYS A 112 3.05 -9.51 12.52
N ARG A 113 2.15 -8.85 13.23
CA ARG A 113 1.91 -9.16 14.65
C ARG A 113 1.31 -10.56 14.78
N ARG A 114 1.67 -11.19 15.84
CA ARG A 114 1.06 -12.43 16.27
C ARG A 114 -0.04 -12.16 17.30
#